data_065f78705525aa20ae9cee03ee584bae
#
_entry.id   065f78705525aa20ae9cee03ee584bae
#
_cell.length_a   1.000
_cell.length_b   1.000
_cell.length_c   1.000
_cell.angle_alpha   90.00
_cell.angle_beta   90.00
_cell.angle_gamma   90.00
#
_symmetry.space_group_name_H-M   'P 1'
#
loop_
_entity.id
_entity.type
_entity.pdbx_description
1 polymer ?
#
loop_
_entity_poly.entity_id
_entity_poly.type
_entity_poly.pdbx_seq_one_letter_code
_entity_poly.pdbx_strand_id
1 'polypeptide(L)'
;MVPARGRLKIPQDRKNAGETDVTMNKILKKNPHFGGVKGPLLTIVMDGVGIAPAGEGNAVAAAYTPTLDMLMAKYPHTSLKAHGTAVGRPSDEDKGNSEVGHNALGSGQVFAQGAKLVSQSIETGKMFASDTWKKVIGNVKTNNSVLHFLGLFSDGNVHSHIDHLKAMITEAKKEGVHTVRVHILLDGRDVGETSALDYID
;
A
#
# COMPACT_ATOMS: atom_id res chain seq x y z
N MET A 1 -30.05 -24.11 -19.93
CA MET A 1 -30.30 -23.66 -18.55
C MET A 1 -29.24 -24.28 -17.66
N VAL A 2 -28.18 -23.54 -17.31
CA VAL A 2 -27.09 -24.02 -16.45
C VAL A 2 -27.36 -23.47 -15.05
N PRO A 3 -27.36 -24.28 -14.00
CA PRO A 3 -27.70 -23.83 -12.67
C PRO A 3 -26.59 -22.88 -12.12
N ALA A 4 -27.01 -21.78 -11.53
CA ALA A 4 -26.17 -20.83 -10.84
C ALA A 4 -25.39 -21.54 -9.73
N ARG A 5 -24.08 -21.65 -9.86
CA ARG A 5 -23.19 -22.20 -8.83
C ARG A 5 -23.01 -21.16 -7.73
N GLY A 6 -23.25 -21.61 -6.51
CA GLY A 6 -23.32 -20.84 -5.31
C GLY A 6 -22.14 -19.92 -5.05
N ARG A 7 -22.44 -18.79 -4.48
CA ARG A 7 -21.47 -17.87 -3.88
C ARG A 7 -20.61 -18.61 -2.86
N LEU A 8 -19.31 -18.59 -3.07
CA LEU A 8 -18.35 -19.00 -2.04
C LEU A 8 -18.51 -18.04 -0.85
N LYS A 9 -19.10 -18.51 0.24
CA LYS A 9 -19.12 -17.77 1.49
C LYS A 9 -17.72 -17.83 2.09
N ILE A 10 -17.02 -16.70 2.08
CA ILE A 10 -15.80 -16.54 2.86
C ILE A 10 -16.22 -16.34 4.32
N PRO A 11 -15.72 -17.18 5.27
CA PRO A 11 -15.99 -16.99 6.68
C PRO A 11 -15.47 -15.64 7.16
N GLN A 12 -16.33 -14.82 7.78
CA GLN A 12 -15.98 -13.51 8.34
C GLN A 12 -15.39 -13.57 9.76
N ASP A 13 -14.99 -14.73 10.25
CA ASP A 13 -14.43 -14.86 11.59
C ASP A 13 -12.89 -14.86 11.56
N ARG A 14 -12.30 -13.68 11.58
CA ARG A 14 -10.97 -13.45 12.14
C ARG A 14 -10.95 -12.17 12.95
N LYS A 15 -11.60 -12.19 14.10
CA LYS A 15 -11.28 -11.30 15.22
C LYS A 15 -10.01 -11.83 15.89
N ASN A 16 -9.05 -10.91 16.09
CA ASN A 16 -7.86 -11.07 16.92
C ASN A 16 -6.82 -12.11 16.44
N ALA A 17 -6.00 -11.72 15.47
CA ALA A 17 -4.65 -12.23 15.39
C ALA A 17 -3.72 -11.19 16.04
N GLY A 18 -3.32 -11.45 17.28
CA GLY A 18 -2.28 -10.72 17.97
C GLY A 18 -0.97 -10.75 17.16
N GLU A 19 -0.11 -9.79 17.44
CA GLU A 19 1.22 -9.62 16.89
C GLU A 19 1.92 -10.97 16.71
N THR A 20 2.03 -11.41 15.46
CA THR A 20 2.84 -12.56 15.12
C THR A 20 4.02 -12.10 14.28
N ASP A 21 5.17 -12.42 14.82
CA ASP A 21 6.51 -12.40 14.24
C ASP A 21 6.49 -12.46 12.68
N VAL A 22 7.05 -11.43 12.04
CA VAL A 22 7.08 -11.22 10.58
C VAL A 22 7.98 -12.26 9.87
N THR A 23 8.57 -13.19 10.58
CA THR A 23 9.51 -14.19 10.06
C THR A 23 8.92 -15.57 9.71
N MET A 24 7.61 -15.75 9.81
CA MET A 24 7.03 -16.98 9.31
C MET A 24 6.93 -16.93 7.77
N ASN A 25 7.77 -17.72 7.11
CA ASN A 25 7.57 -18.13 5.72
C ASN A 25 6.18 -18.78 5.60
N LYS A 26 5.17 -17.98 5.28
CA LYS A 26 3.81 -18.49 5.03
C LYS A 26 3.78 -19.19 3.69
N ILE A 27 4.17 -20.44 3.66
CA ILE A 27 4.11 -21.27 2.45
C ILE A 27 2.63 -21.62 2.22
N LEU A 28 2.10 -21.21 1.07
CA LEU A 28 0.77 -21.61 0.64
C LEU A 28 0.73 -23.12 0.43
N LYS A 29 -0.22 -23.79 1.08
CA LYS A 29 -0.43 -25.22 0.90
C LYS A 29 -1.46 -25.46 -0.20
N LYS A 30 -1.25 -26.51 -1.00
CA LYS A 30 -2.24 -26.94 -1.99
C LYS A 30 -3.57 -27.25 -1.29
N ASN A 31 -4.66 -26.68 -1.82
CA ASN A 31 -6.00 -27.00 -1.32
C ASN A 31 -6.37 -28.44 -1.73
N PRO A 32 -6.58 -29.37 -0.75
CA PRO A 32 -6.90 -30.76 -1.07
C PRO A 32 -8.28 -30.94 -1.70
N HIS A 33 -9.17 -29.94 -1.56
CA HIS A 33 -10.53 -29.98 -2.10
C HIS A 33 -10.66 -29.27 -3.45
N PHE A 34 -9.57 -28.83 -4.04
CA PHE A 34 -9.57 -28.14 -5.33
C PHE A 34 -8.48 -28.69 -6.24
N GLY A 35 -8.92 -29.45 -7.25
CA GLY A 35 -8.02 -30.09 -8.20
C GLY A 35 -7.43 -29.16 -9.27
N GLY A 36 -7.79 -27.87 -9.26
CA GLY A 36 -7.43 -26.92 -10.31
C GLY A 36 -8.45 -26.91 -11.46
N VAL A 37 -8.22 -26.03 -12.43
CA VAL A 37 -8.97 -25.94 -13.67
C VAL A 37 -8.18 -26.58 -14.81
N LYS A 38 -8.88 -27.22 -15.77
CA LYS A 38 -8.25 -27.74 -16.97
C LYS A 38 -8.04 -26.64 -17.99
N GLY A 39 -6.86 -26.63 -18.60
CA GLY A 39 -6.50 -25.70 -19.65
C GLY A 39 -5.89 -24.40 -19.13
N PRO A 40 -5.62 -23.43 -20.00
CA PRO A 40 -5.10 -22.14 -19.58
C PRO A 40 -6.17 -21.36 -18.81
N LEU A 41 -5.75 -20.70 -17.71
CA LEU A 41 -6.57 -19.74 -16.99
C LEU A 41 -6.10 -18.33 -17.39
N LEU A 42 -7.02 -17.52 -17.90
CA LEU A 42 -6.77 -16.11 -18.17
C LEU A 42 -7.41 -15.30 -17.05
N THR A 43 -6.59 -14.56 -16.33
CA THR A 43 -7.01 -13.55 -15.34
C THR A 43 -6.74 -12.17 -15.89
N ILE A 44 -7.77 -11.34 -15.95
CA ILE A 44 -7.67 -9.95 -16.39
C ILE A 44 -7.90 -9.06 -15.19
N VAL A 45 -6.91 -8.24 -14.83
CA VAL A 45 -7.01 -7.20 -13.80
C VAL A 45 -7.14 -5.86 -14.51
N MET A 46 -8.29 -5.20 -14.31
CA MET A 46 -8.53 -3.87 -14.85
C MET A 46 -8.19 -2.84 -13.75
N ASP A 47 -6.90 -2.57 -13.63
CA ASP A 47 -6.38 -1.60 -12.67
C ASP A 47 -6.75 -0.16 -13.08
N GLY A 48 -7.14 0.65 -12.10
CA GLY A 48 -7.56 2.03 -12.33
C GLY A 48 -8.96 2.19 -12.95
N VAL A 49 -9.72 1.10 -13.12
CA VAL A 49 -11.11 1.16 -13.60
C VAL A 49 -12.05 1.13 -12.39
N GLY A 50 -12.67 2.28 -12.13
CA GLY A 50 -13.70 2.41 -11.09
C GLY A 50 -15.09 2.00 -11.61
N ILE A 51 -15.96 1.60 -10.69
CA ILE A 51 -17.36 1.30 -10.95
C ILE A 51 -18.21 2.47 -10.45
N ALA A 52 -18.89 3.14 -11.37
CA ALA A 52 -19.77 4.25 -11.08
C ALA A 52 -21.02 4.18 -11.98
N PRO A 53 -22.14 4.83 -11.61
CA PRO A 53 -23.29 5.01 -12.51
C PRO A 53 -22.87 5.64 -13.84
N ALA A 54 -23.59 5.31 -14.90
CA ALA A 54 -23.45 5.99 -16.19
C ALA A 54 -23.80 7.48 -16.04
N GLY A 55 -22.99 8.34 -16.66
CA GLY A 55 -23.18 9.78 -16.60
C GLY A 55 -21.95 10.54 -17.11
N GLU A 56 -22.03 11.86 -17.02
CA GLU A 56 -20.92 12.76 -17.33
C GLU A 56 -19.72 12.42 -16.41
N GLY A 57 -18.53 12.30 -17.00
CA GLY A 57 -17.31 11.92 -16.28
C GLY A 57 -17.07 10.42 -16.17
N ASN A 58 -18.02 9.53 -16.53
CA ASN A 58 -17.77 8.10 -16.62
C ASN A 58 -17.44 7.65 -18.03
N ALA A 59 -16.19 7.79 -18.42
CA ALA A 59 -15.71 7.43 -19.75
C ALA A 59 -15.85 5.93 -20.06
N VAL A 60 -15.79 5.06 -19.06
CA VAL A 60 -15.98 3.61 -19.25
C VAL A 60 -17.41 3.30 -19.68
N ALA A 61 -18.40 3.92 -19.03
CA ALA A 61 -19.81 3.74 -19.41
C ALA A 61 -20.14 4.38 -20.76
N ALA A 62 -19.41 5.43 -21.18
CA ALA A 62 -19.60 6.09 -22.47
C ALA A 62 -18.86 5.40 -23.63
N ALA A 63 -17.89 4.55 -23.35
CA ALA A 63 -17.07 3.88 -24.35
C ALA A 63 -17.83 2.73 -25.03
N TYR A 64 -17.50 2.48 -26.30
CA TYR A 64 -17.98 1.31 -27.02
C TYR A 64 -17.10 0.10 -26.71
N THR A 65 -17.56 -0.78 -25.83
CA THR A 65 -16.77 -1.90 -25.25
C THR A 65 -17.40 -3.28 -25.43
N PRO A 66 -17.77 -3.69 -26.67
CA PRO A 66 -18.57 -4.90 -26.91
C PRO A 66 -17.87 -6.19 -26.44
N THR A 67 -16.54 -6.26 -26.52
CA THR A 67 -15.79 -7.41 -26.03
C THR A 67 -15.78 -7.47 -24.50
N LEU A 68 -15.57 -6.34 -23.82
CA LEU A 68 -15.60 -6.26 -22.37
C LEU A 68 -17.00 -6.60 -21.84
N ASP A 69 -18.04 -6.04 -22.46
CA ASP A 69 -19.44 -6.30 -22.10
C ASP A 69 -19.77 -7.80 -22.23
N MET A 70 -19.31 -8.42 -23.32
CA MET A 70 -19.46 -9.87 -23.53
C MET A 70 -18.71 -10.68 -22.48
N LEU A 71 -17.48 -10.30 -22.14
CA LEU A 71 -16.69 -10.98 -21.10
C LEU A 71 -17.36 -10.89 -19.74
N MET A 72 -17.83 -9.71 -19.36
CA MET A 72 -18.55 -9.49 -18.10
C MET A 72 -19.88 -10.24 -18.05
N ALA A 73 -20.58 -10.36 -19.17
CA ALA A 73 -21.85 -11.11 -19.24
C ALA A 73 -21.66 -12.62 -19.17
N LYS A 74 -20.58 -13.17 -19.72
CA LYS A 74 -20.43 -14.63 -19.93
C LYS A 74 -19.46 -15.30 -18.96
N TYR A 75 -18.49 -14.57 -18.40
CA TYR A 75 -17.43 -15.14 -17.59
C TYR A 75 -17.48 -14.64 -16.13
N PRO A 76 -16.90 -15.39 -15.19
CA PRO A 76 -16.81 -14.95 -13.80
C PRO A 76 -16.05 -13.63 -13.70
N HIS A 77 -16.62 -12.68 -12.98
CA HIS A 77 -15.98 -11.42 -12.65
C HIS A 77 -16.32 -11.01 -11.23
N THR A 78 -15.48 -10.17 -10.65
CA THR A 78 -15.68 -9.62 -9.30
C THR A 78 -15.01 -8.25 -9.19
N SER A 79 -15.46 -7.49 -8.21
CA SER A 79 -14.83 -6.21 -7.85
C SER A 79 -13.97 -6.38 -6.61
N LEU A 80 -12.83 -5.73 -6.59
CA LEU A 80 -11.90 -5.71 -5.47
C LEU A 80 -11.84 -4.31 -4.89
N LYS A 81 -11.74 -4.23 -3.57
CA LYS A 81 -11.38 -2.96 -2.91
C LYS A 81 -9.91 -2.69 -3.17
N ALA A 82 -9.62 -1.51 -3.75
CA ALA A 82 -8.27 -1.10 -4.15
C ALA A 82 -7.62 -0.10 -3.18
N HIS A 83 -8.33 0.27 -2.10
CA HIS A 83 -7.90 1.25 -1.11
C HIS A 83 -8.01 0.72 0.31
N GLY A 84 -7.41 1.45 1.23
CA GLY A 84 -7.59 1.26 2.65
C GLY A 84 -7.02 -0.04 3.20
N THR A 85 -7.61 -0.48 4.28
CA THR A 85 -7.19 -1.69 5.00
C THR A 85 -7.30 -2.96 4.17
N ALA A 86 -8.15 -2.95 3.13
CA ALA A 86 -8.31 -4.08 2.20
C ALA A 86 -7.04 -4.39 1.39
N VAL A 87 -6.14 -3.43 1.25
CA VAL A 87 -4.83 -3.59 0.57
C VAL A 87 -3.65 -3.33 1.52
N GLY A 88 -3.87 -3.42 2.83
CA GLY A 88 -2.82 -3.31 3.85
C GLY A 88 -2.37 -1.89 4.16
N ARG A 89 -3.20 -0.88 3.86
CA ARG A 89 -2.97 0.51 4.26
C ARG A 89 -3.35 0.73 5.73
N PRO A 90 -2.89 1.82 6.36
CA PRO A 90 -3.18 2.10 7.77
C PRO A 90 -4.67 2.21 8.09
N SER A 91 -5.42 2.97 7.29
CA SER A 91 -6.86 3.23 7.47
C SER A 91 -7.63 3.04 6.16
N ASP A 92 -8.95 3.00 6.22
CA ASP A 92 -9.80 2.87 5.03
C ASP A 92 -9.84 4.17 4.19
N GLU A 93 -9.40 5.27 4.74
CA GLU A 93 -9.29 6.56 4.07
C GLU A 93 -8.00 6.70 3.25
N ASP A 94 -7.00 5.86 3.55
CA ASP A 94 -5.72 5.88 2.85
C ASP A 94 -5.88 5.36 1.41
N LYS A 95 -5.44 6.15 0.45
CA LYS A 95 -5.43 5.75 -0.95
C LYS A 95 -4.51 4.56 -1.16
N GLY A 96 -4.99 3.56 -1.87
CA GLY A 96 -4.17 2.49 -2.41
C GLY A 96 -3.46 2.91 -3.69
N ASN A 97 -2.57 2.07 -4.15
CA ASN A 97 -1.93 2.16 -5.45
C ASN A 97 -1.81 0.78 -6.09
N SER A 98 -1.33 0.73 -7.33
CA SER A 98 -1.18 -0.52 -8.07
C SER A 98 -0.25 -1.51 -7.36
N GLU A 99 0.80 -1.04 -6.73
CA GLU A 99 1.78 -1.89 -6.03
C GLU A 99 1.13 -2.66 -4.88
N VAL A 100 0.47 -1.96 -3.95
CA VAL A 100 -0.14 -2.63 -2.78
C VAL A 100 -1.29 -3.56 -3.18
N GLY A 101 -2.05 -3.20 -4.22
CA GLY A 101 -3.12 -4.03 -4.77
C GLY A 101 -2.60 -5.32 -5.39
N HIS A 102 -1.60 -5.24 -6.25
CA HIS A 102 -0.99 -6.40 -6.90
C HIS A 102 -0.21 -7.27 -5.92
N ASN A 103 0.43 -6.69 -4.91
CA ASN A 103 1.07 -7.45 -3.83
C ASN A 103 0.05 -8.27 -3.04
N ALA A 104 -1.12 -7.69 -2.71
CA ALA A 104 -2.18 -8.40 -2.02
C ALA A 104 -2.76 -9.54 -2.88
N LEU A 105 -2.99 -9.30 -4.18
CA LEU A 105 -3.42 -10.32 -5.14
C LEU A 105 -2.39 -11.45 -5.27
N GLY A 106 -1.13 -11.10 -5.50
CA GLY A 106 -0.06 -12.06 -5.74
C GLY A 106 0.26 -12.93 -4.54
N SER A 107 0.18 -12.37 -3.33
CA SER A 107 0.40 -13.10 -2.08
C SER A 107 -0.84 -13.86 -1.58
N GLY A 108 -2.03 -13.56 -2.12
CA GLY A 108 -3.31 -14.12 -1.66
C GLY A 108 -3.67 -13.72 -0.23
N GLN A 109 -3.10 -12.65 0.30
CA GLN A 109 -3.34 -12.17 1.65
C GLN A 109 -3.12 -10.67 1.77
N VAL A 110 -3.78 -10.06 2.75
CA VAL A 110 -3.57 -8.66 3.13
C VAL A 110 -2.54 -8.60 4.26
N PHE A 111 -1.51 -7.80 4.09
CA PHE A 111 -0.46 -7.57 5.10
C PHE A 111 -0.06 -6.10 5.10
N ALA A 112 0.60 -5.64 6.17
CA ALA A 112 1.06 -4.26 6.26
C ALA A 112 2.08 -3.96 5.15
N GLN A 113 1.83 -2.91 4.39
CA GLN A 113 2.64 -2.48 3.25
C GLN A 113 2.88 -0.98 3.27
N GLY A 114 3.91 -0.53 2.54
CA GLY A 114 4.20 0.87 2.34
C GLY A 114 4.25 1.65 3.66
N ALA A 115 3.49 2.73 3.74
CA ALA A 115 3.48 3.63 4.91
C ALA A 115 3.15 2.92 6.23
N LYS A 116 2.25 1.95 6.24
CA LYS A 116 1.91 1.19 7.46
C LYS A 116 3.09 0.42 8.00
N LEU A 117 3.88 -0.21 7.13
CA LEU A 117 5.08 -0.94 7.54
C LEU A 117 6.14 0.02 8.10
N VAL A 118 6.31 1.19 7.47
CA VAL A 118 7.23 2.23 7.94
C VAL A 118 6.79 2.76 9.30
N SER A 119 5.50 3.12 9.48
CA SER A 119 4.94 3.57 10.75
C SER A 119 5.20 2.55 11.86
N GLN A 120 4.87 1.30 11.64
CA GLN A 120 5.12 0.23 12.61
C GLN A 120 6.62 0.05 12.95
N SER A 121 7.48 0.20 11.95
CA SER A 121 8.93 0.11 12.16
C SER A 121 9.48 1.26 13.02
N ILE A 122 8.92 2.44 12.87
CA ILE A 122 9.23 3.62 13.68
C ILE A 122 8.68 3.46 15.11
N GLU A 123 7.39 3.14 15.25
CA GLU A 123 6.70 2.97 16.54
C GLU A 123 7.35 1.89 17.42
N THR A 124 7.75 0.79 16.80
CA THR A 124 8.43 -0.31 17.50
C THR A 124 9.93 -0.10 17.69
N GLY A 125 10.49 0.99 17.16
CA GLY A 125 11.93 1.26 17.18
C GLY A 125 12.78 0.37 16.25
N LYS A 126 12.18 -0.56 15.51
CA LYS A 126 12.89 -1.48 14.59
C LYS A 126 13.72 -0.74 13.54
N MET A 127 13.20 0.37 13.01
CA MET A 127 13.93 1.21 12.06
C MET A 127 15.25 1.70 12.66
N PHE A 128 15.20 2.21 13.86
CA PHE A 128 16.35 2.82 14.55
C PHE A 128 17.32 1.79 15.13
N ALA A 129 16.84 0.59 15.39
CA ALA A 129 17.68 -0.55 15.76
C ALA A 129 18.40 -1.20 14.56
N SER A 130 18.02 -0.88 13.32
CA SER A 130 18.56 -1.50 12.11
C SER A 130 20.04 -1.16 11.88
N ASP A 131 20.76 -2.08 11.25
CA ASP A 131 22.17 -1.87 10.90
C ASP A 131 22.35 -0.72 9.92
N THR A 132 21.38 -0.51 9.02
CA THR A 132 21.41 0.60 8.07
C THR A 132 21.31 1.93 8.78
N TRP A 133 20.38 2.12 9.71
CA TRP A 133 20.26 3.34 10.51
C TRP A 133 21.54 3.61 11.30
N LYS A 134 22.02 2.62 12.04
CA LYS A 134 23.26 2.72 12.83
C LYS A 134 24.47 3.08 11.98
N LYS A 135 24.58 2.50 10.78
CA LYS A 135 25.66 2.82 9.84
C LYS A 135 25.60 4.27 9.39
N VAL A 136 24.40 4.77 9.02
CA VAL A 136 24.22 6.16 8.57
C VAL A 136 24.57 7.13 9.70
N ILE A 137 23.98 6.96 10.88
CA ILE A 137 24.22 7.83 12.04
C ILE A 137 25.68 7.76 12.48
N GLY A 138 26.25 6.56 12.53
CA GLY A 138 27.66 6.36 12.88
C GLY A 138 28.60 7.10 11.91
N ASN A 139 28.33 7.02 10.61
CA ASN A 139 29.09 7.75 9.60
C ASN A 139 29.03 9.27 9.81
N VAL A 140 27.83 9.81 10.04
CA VAL A 140 27.63 11.26 10.29
C VAL A 140 28.40 11.72 11.52
N LYS A 141 28.33 10.96 12.61
CA LYS A 141 29.01 11.28 13.88
C LYS A 141 30.53 11.19 13.74
N THR A 142 31.04 10.11 13.16
CA THR A 142 32.50 9.90 13.01
C THR A 142 33.15 10.97 12.16
N ASN A 143 32.46 11.44 11.13
CA ASN A 143 33.01 12.45 10.22
C ASN A 143 32.57 13.87 10.54
N ASN A 144 31.82 14.07 11.65
CA ASN A 144 31.24 15.37 12.02
C ASN A 144 30.54 16.04 10.83
N SER A 145 29.78 15.26 10.08
CA SER A 145 29.14 15.67 8.82
C SER A 145 27.66 15.99 8.99
N VAL A 146 27.01 16.39 7.93
CA VAL A 146 25.59 16.75 7.91
C VAL A 146 24.76 15.53 7.50
N LEU A 147 23.66 15.27 8.22
CA LEU A 147 22.64 14.31 7.80
C LEU A 147 21.67 14.98 6.83
N HIS A 148 21.50 14.41 5.66
CA HIS A 148 20.58 14.92 4.66
C HIS A 148 19.41 13.95 4.49
N PHE A 149 18.19 14.50 4.51
CA PHE A 149 16.98 13.81 4.07
C PHE A 149 16.51 14.43 2.76
N LEU A 150 16.17 13.60 1.80
CA LEU A 150 15.61 14.00 0.50
C LEU A 150 14.31 13.21 0.26
N GLY A 151 13.20 13.88 0.03
CA GLY A 151 11.95 13.21 -0.24
C GLY A 151 10.73 14.12 -0.35
N LEU A 152 9.60 13.50 -0.62
CA LEU A 152 8.31 14.17 -0.74
C LEU A 152 7.84 14.65 0.63
N PHE A 153 7.54 15.93 0.74
CA PHE A 153 7.10 16.59 1.96
C PHE A 153 5.57 16.66 1.97
N SER A 154 4.94 15.61 2.44
CA SER A 154 3.50 15.39 2.32
C SER A 154 2.97 14.56 3.48
N ASP A 155 1.72 14.75 3.84
CA ASP A 155 0.94 13.88 4.74
C ASP A 155 -0.10 13.03 4.01
N GLY A 156 -0.09 13.06 2.67
CA GLY A 156 -1.00 12.28 1.82
C GLY A 156 -0.86 10.76 1.96
N ASN A 157 0.21 10.30 2.61
CA ASN A 157 0.43 8.92 3.04
C ASN A 157 0.43 7.88 1.90
N VAL A 158 0.66 8.31 0.65
CA VAL A 158 0.80 7.41 -0.51
C VAL A 158 2.26 7.06 -0.74
N HIS A 159 3.10 8.07 -0.93
CA HIS A 159 4.53 7.93 -1.23
C HIS A 159 5.43 8.31 -0.06
N SER A 160 4.95 9.14 0.87
CA SER A 160 5.65 9.55 2.09
C SER A 160 4.66 10.00 3.15
N HIS A 161 5.17 10.22 4.37
CA HIS A 161 4.44 10.89 5.43
C HIS A 161 5.40 11.77 6.25
N ILE A 162 5.01 13.02 6.46
CA ILE A 162 5.82 14.03 7.16
C ILE A 162 6.20 13.58 8.58
N ASP A 163 5.33 12.83 9.27
CA ASP A 163 5.61 12.33 10.61
C ASP A 163 6.73 11.29 10.64
N HIS A 164 6.93 10.53 9.58
CA HIS A 164 8.08 9.65 9.45
C HIS A 164 9.38 10.45 9.43
N LEU A 165 9.42 11.55 8.69
CA LEU A 165 10.57 12.46 8.65
C LEU A 165 10.82 13.09 10.02
N LYS A 166 9.78 13.62 10.69
CA LYS A 166 9.88 14.20 12.03
C LYS A 166 10.42 13.19 13.05
N ALA A 167 9.98 11.94 12.99
CA ALA A 167 10.46 10.87 13.85
C ALA A 167 11.94 10.57 13.61
N MET A 168 12.37 10.47 12.36
CA MET A 168 13.78 10.25 12.01
C MET A 168 14.68 11.41 12.46
N ILE A 169 14.25 12.65 12.28
CA ILE A 169 14.99 13.84 12.76
C ILE A 169 15.10 13.82 14.29
N THR A 170 14.01 13.51 14.97
CA THR A 170 13.96 13.44 16.42
C THR A 170 14.92 12.39 16.96
N GLU A 171 14.95 11.21 16.36
CA GLU A 171 15.84 10.13 16.77
C GLU A 171 17.31 10.46 16.45
N ALA A 172 17.59 11.01 15.27
CA ALA A 172 18.94 11.46 14.92
C ALA A 172 19.48 12.49 15.94
N LYS A 173 18.64 13.43 16.40
CA LYS A 173 18.99 14.38 17.45
C LYS A 173 19.31 13.69 18.78
N LYS A 174 18.48 12.71 19.20
CA LYS A 174 18.72 11.92 20.43
C LYS A 174 20.04 11.17 20.37
N GLU A 175 20.40 10.66 19.20
CA GLU A 175 21.66 9.95 18.97
C GLU A 175 22.87 10.88 18.77
N GLY A 176 22.70 12.19 18.87
CA GLY A 176 23.78 13.18 18.87
C GLY A 176 24.20 13.67 17.49
N VAL A 177 23.32 13.60 16.50
CA VAL A 177 23.55 14.30 15.22
C VAL A 177 23.31 15.80 15.41
N HIS A 178 24.33 16.62 15.09
CA HIS A 178 24.27 18.05 15.32
C HIS A 178 23.58 18.83 14.19
N THR A 179 23.74 18.39 12.96
CA THR A 179 23.22 19.11 11.79
C THR A 179 22.44 18.20 10.88
N VAL A 180 21.19 18.59 10.63
CA VAL A 180 20.29 17.92 9.69
C VAL A 180 19.84 18.92 8.62
N ARG A 181 19.78 18.50 7.38
CA ARG A 181 19.18 19.26 6.28
C ARG A 181 18.13 18.43 5.58
N VAL A 182 17.00 19.06 5.27
CA VAL A 182 15.90 18.44 4.56
C VAL A 182 15.78 19.07 3.18
N HIS A 183 15.79 18.25 2.15
CA HIS A 183 15.58 18.63 0.76
C HIS A 183 14.19 18.16 0.36
N ILE A 184 13.23 19.08 0.37
CA ILE A 184 11.83 18.77 0.16
C ILE A 184 11.47 18.78 -1.34
N LEU A 185 10.68 17.80 -1.74
CA LEU A 185 9.90 17.82 -2.96
C LEU A 185 8.47 18.14 -2.57
N LEU A 186 7.86 19.11 -3.23
CA LEU A 186 6.48 19.50 -2.93
C LEU A 186 5.51 18.52 -3.57
N ASP A 187 4.39 18.30 -2.88
CA ASP A 187 3.29 17.49 -3.35
C ASP A 187 2.13 18.40 -3.79
N GLY A 188 1.33 17.93 -4.68
CA GLY A 188 0.14 18.61 -5.19
C GLY A 188 -0.79 17.59 -5.85
N ARG A 189 -0.58 16.30 -5.57
CA ARG A 189 -1.37 15.20 -6.10
C ARG A 189 -2.02 14.37 -4.99
N ASP A 190 -1.24 13.99 -3.99
CA ASP A 190 -1.75 13.20 -2.85
C ASP A 190 -2.40 14.11 -1.80
N VAL A 191 -2.08 15.39 -1.87
CA VAL A 191 -2.66 16.52 -1.12
C VAL A 191 -3.16 17.59 -2.08
N GLY A 192 -3.75 18.67 -1.56
CA GLY A 192 -4.30 19.76 -2.39
C GLY A 192 -3.23 20.38 -3.31
N GLU A 193 -3.61 20.68 -4.54
CA GLU A 193 -2.70 21.19 -5.60
C GLU A 193 -1.96 22.48 -5.22
N THR A 194 -2.54 23.29 -4.34
CA THR A 194 -2.01 24.59 -3.91
C THR A 194 -1.58 24.62 -2.45
N SER A 195 -1.52 23.46 -1.77
CA SER A 195 -1.26 23.36 -0.32
C SER A 195 0.23 23.49 0.08
N ALA A 196 1.13 23.72 -0.87
CA ALA A 196 2.58 23.70 -0.61
C ALA A 196 3.01 24.64 0.51
N LEU A 197 2.42 25.84 0.62
CA LEU A 197 2.76 26.82 1.66
C LEU A 197 2.30 26.36 3.04
N ASP A 198 1.19 25.63 3.15
CA ASP A 198 0.69 25.12 4.44
C ASP A 198 1.66 24.13 5.11
N TYR A 199 2.59 23.54 4.33
CA TYR A 199 3.62 22.62 4.82
C TYR A 199 4.96 23.30 5.10
N ILE A 200 5.20 24.50 4.57
CA ILE A 200 6.52 25.18 4.66
C ILE A 200 6.54 26.19 5.79
N ASP A 201 5.42 26.82 6.10
CA ASP A 201 5.25 27.80 7.17
C ASP A 201 5.15 27.11 8.54
#